data_4af8d34378d7f455aca719b5b2a97167
#
_entry.id   4af8d34378d7f455aca719b5b2a97167
#
_cell.length_a   1.000
_cell.length_b   1.000
_cell.length_c   1.000
_cell.angle_alpha   90.00
_cell.angle_beta   90.00
_cell.angle_gamma   90.00
#
_symmetry.space_group_name_H-M   'P 1'
#
loop_
_entity.id
_entity.type
_entity.pdbx_description
1 polymer ?
#
loop_
_entity_poly.entity_id
_entity_poly.type
_entity_poly.pdbx_seq_one_letter_code
_entity_poly.pdbx_strand_id
1 'polypeptide(L)'
;MRTLTMLLSFLLLAGTALAEPTEIIVHVLSKGSKFIGTSMGGALVTLEDAMTGELLARGYTEGGTGDTRLIMEEKHTTHTPVSTGDAARFRAVLDLERPVLLRVTARGPMTNPTGNEASSTMWVVPGGHVTGGDAWRLVLPGLVIQLLAPPNRAVKSPGTVRIETGVVMGCGCPVVPDSLWDAKDYEITVTLLKDNQAVAKKHLDWTGEGTLYAADVEVAEPGTYLIRAVVYDPASGNTGLDRSTFTVR
;
A
#
# COMPACT_ATOMS: atom_id res chain seq x y z
N MET A 1 80.81 -9.38 19.07
CA MET A 1 79.76 -8.47 18.50
C MET A 1 78.49 -9.24 18.45
N ARG A 2 77.58 -8.98 19.37
CA ARG A 2 76.25 -9.63 19.41
C ARG A 2 75.20 -8.63 18.92
N THR A 3 74.67 -8.84 17.75
CA THR A 3 73.56 -8.07 17.16
C THR A 3 72.25 -8.48 17.77
N LEU A 4 71.68 -7.56 18.56
CA LEU A 4 70.34 -7.71 19.22
C LEU A 4 69.28 -7.29 18.20
N THR A 5 68.55 -8.26 17.66
CA THR A 5 67.45 -8.01 16.73
C THR A 5 66.19 -7.71 17.56
N MET A 6 65.80 -6.45 17.56
CA MET A 6 64.57 -5.96 18.24
C MET A 6 63.36 -6.26 17.38
N LEU A 7 62.53 -7.26 17.75
CA LEU A 7 61.27 -7.57 17.09
C LEU A 7 60.21 -6.57 17.57
N LEU A 8 59.82 -5.64 16.72
CA LEU A 8 58.73 -4.68 16.99
C LEU A 8 57.39 -5.37 16.67
N SER A 9 56.72 -5.88 17.73
CA SER A 9 55.37 -6.44 17.60
C SER A 9 54.35 -5.30 17.38
N PHE A 10 53.86 -5.16 16.17
CA PHE A 10 52.73 -4.29 15.85
C PHE A 10 51.46 -4.94 16.35
N LEU A 11 50.93 -4.52 17.50
CA LEU A 11 49.66 -4.92 18.05
C LEU A 11 48.57 -4.19 17.20
N LEU A 12 47.98 -4.89 16.24
CA LEU A 12 46.77 -4.43 15.53
C LEU A 12 45.62 -4.44 16.54
N LEU A 13 45.30 -3.27 17.11
CA LEU A 13 44.02 -3.05 17.78
C LEU A 13 42.94 -3.09 16.66
N ALA A 14 42.36 -4.26 16.44
CA ALA A 14 41.10 -4.37 15.73
C ALA A 14 40.05 -3.71 16.65
N GLY A 15 39.74 -2.43 16.36
CA GLY A 15 38.60 -1.78 16.98
C GLY A 15 37.33 -2.57 16.60
N THR A 16 36.73 -3.23 17.59
CA THR A 16 35.39 -3.78 17.39
C THR A 16 34.43 -2.62 17.15
N ALA A 17 33.94 -2.48 15.94
CA ALA A 17 32.80 -1.60 15.70
C ALA A 17 31.65 -2.13 16.57
N LEU A 18 31.22 -1.32 17.55
CA LEU A 18 30.07 -1.66 18.36
C LEU A 18 28.82 -1.35 17.52
N ALA A 19 27.95 -2.33 17.40
CA ALA A 19 26.63 -2.13 16.81
C ALA A 19 25.85 -1.10 17.64
N GLU A 20 25.27 -0.11 16.97
CA GLU A 20 24.47 0.91 17.64
C GLU A 20 23.00 0.75 17.27
N PRO A 21 22.09 0.60 18.27
CA PRO A 21 20.66 0.54 18.03
C PRO A 21 20.20 1.77 17.26
N THR A 22 19.57 1.55 16.11
CA THR A 22 19.12 2.60 15.20
C THR A 22 17.64 2.43 14.95
N GLU A 23 16.85 3.36 15.45
CA GLU A 23 15.38 3.30 15.30
C GLU A 23 14.94 3.88 13.96
N ILE A 24 14.10 3.12 13.27
CA ILE A 24 13.49 3.50 12.00
C ILE A 24 11.97 3.46 12.15
N ILE A 25 11.31 4.58 11.87
CA ILE A 25 9.85 4.67 11.76
C ILE A 25 9.49 4.86 10.30
N VAL A 26 8.53 4.08 9.82
CA VAL A 26 7.99 4.17 8.45
C VAL A 26 6.50 4.43 8.51
N HIS A 27 6.07 5.51 7.87
CA HIS A 27 4.67 5.82 7.63
C HIS A 27 4.32 5.53 6.17
N VAL A 28 3.14 4.97 5.93
CA VAL A 28 2.64 4.69 4.57
C VAL A 28 1.35 5.46 4.35
N LEU A 29 1.43 6.47 3.47
CA LEU A 29 0.31 7.32 3.09
C LEU A 29 -0.33 6.75 1.81
N SER A 30 -1.63 6.65 1.76
CA SER A 30 -2.35 6.36 0.51
C SER A 30 -2.40 7.62 -0.35
N LYS A 31 -2.07 7.50 -1.64
CA LYS A 31 -2.08 8.64 -2.58
C LYS A 31 -3.48 9.28 -2.64
N GLY A 32 -3.54 10.59 -2.42
CA GLY A 32 -4.78 11.34 -2.39
C GLY A 32 -5.67 11.08 -1.16
N SER A 33 -5.14 10.43 -0.12
CA SER A 33 -5.89 10.18 1.11
C SER A 33 -4.98 10.09 2.35
N LYS A 34 -5.35 9.31 3.34
CA LYS A 34 -4.72 9.27 4.66
C LYS A 34 -3.76 8.08 4.83
N PHE A 35 -3.22 7.91 6.05
CA PHE A 35 -2.32 6.81 6.35
C PHE A 35 -3.03 5.45 6.30
N ILE A 36 -2.32 4.43 5.82
CA ILE A 36 -2.80 3.04 5.76
C ILE A 36 -2.52 2.39 7.11
N GLY A 37 -3.58 2.21 7.88
CA GLY A 37 -3.53 1.71 9.24
C GLY A 37 -4.22 0.37 9.44
N THR A 38 -4.42 0.03 10.71
CA THR A 38 -4.94 -1.27 11.17
C THR A 38 -6.29 -1.62 10.56
N SER A 39 -7.18 -0.64 10.33
CA SER A 39 -8.51 -0.87 9.72
C SER A 39 -8.44 -1.48 8.31
N MET A 40 -7.35 -1.27 7.59
CA MET A 40 -7.09 -1.82 6.26
C MET A 40 -6.06 -2.97 6.28
N GLY A 41 -5.81 -3.58 7.45
CA GLY A 41 -4.80 -4.61 7.64
C GLY A 41 -3.36 -4.08 7.58
N GLY A 42 -3.18 -2.76 7.62
CA GLY A 42 -1.90 -2.09 7.47
C GLY A 42 -1.30 -2.18 6.05
N ALA A 43 -0.09 -1.68 5.92
CA ALA A 43 0.80 -1.93 4.80
C ALA A 43 1.96 -2.81 5.27
N LEU A 44 2.32 -3.83 4.49
CA LEU A 44 3.52 -4.62 4.73
C LEU A 44 4.75 -3.77 4.41
N VAL A 45 5.64 -3.60 5.38
CA VAL A 45 6.90 -2.86 5.25
C VAL A 45 8.06 -3.83 5.36
N THR A 46 9.04 -3.72 4.47
CA THR A 46 10.34 -4.39 4.56
C THR A 46 11.47 -3.37 4.56
N LEU A 47 12.49 -3.62 5.37
CA LEU A 47 13.75 -2.90 5.38
C LEU A 47 14.86 -3.85 4.94
N GLU A 48 15.60 -3.47 3.91
CA GLU A 48 16.68 -4.28 3.32
C GLU A 48 17.95 -3.44 3.19
N ASP A 49 19.12 -4.06 3.32
CA ASP A 49 20.36 -3.47 2.80
C ASP A 49 20.29 -3.49 1.27
N ALA A 50 20.20 -2.31 0.65
CA ALA A 50 20.03 -2.19 -0.80
C ALA A 50 21.26 -2.68 -1.60
N MET A 51 22.42 -2.81 -0.94
CA MET A 51 23.66 -3.27 -1.58
C MET A 51 23.78 -4.80 -1.58
N THR A 52 23.28 -5.45 -0.54
CA THR A 52 23.39 -6.91 -0.36
C THR A 52 22.08 -7.64 -0.62
N GLY A 53 20.93 -6.96 -0.49
CA GLY A 53 19.61 -7.57 -0.52
C GLY A 53 19.22 -8.26 0.80
N GLU A 54 20.01 -8.11 1.85
CA GLU A 54 19.71 -8.69 3.15
C GLU A 54 18.47 -8.05 3.77
N LEU A 55 17.50 -8.87 4.18
CA LEU A 55 16.32 -8.44 4.91
C LEU A 55 16.68 -8.16 6.37
N LEU A 56 16.56 -6.89 6.78
CA LEU A 56 16.91 -6.43 8.12
C LEU A 56 15.70 -6.36 9.06
N ALA A 57 14.53 -5.98 8.53
CA ALA A 57 13.30 -5.97 9.31
C ALA A 57 12.07 -6.10 8.39
N ARG A 58 10.97 -6.60 8.98
CA ARG A 58 9.67 -6.75 8.30
C ARG A 58 8.53 -6.64 9.30
N GLY A 59 7.45 -5.97 8.91
CA GLY A 59 6.24 -5.87 9.72
C GLY A 59 5.14 -5.08 9.01
N TYR A 60 4.11 -4.72 9.75
CA TYR A 60 2.96 -3.99 9.22
C TYR A 60 2.87 -2.60 9.85
N THR A 61 2.26 -1.66 9.13
CA THR A 61 1.86 -0.39 9.75
C THR A 61 0.66 -0.62 10.64
N GLU A 62 0.75 -0.10 11.87
CA GLU A 62 -0.29 -0.19 12.89
C GLU A 62 -0.63 1.20 13.41
N GLY A 63 -1.92 1.45 13.68
CA GLY A 63 -2.44 2.73 14.16
C GLY A 63 -3.62 3.23 13.34
N GLY A 64 -3.98 4.48 13.56
CA GLY A 64 -5.08 5.18 12.90
C GLY A 64 -4.70 5.75 11.53
N THR A 65 -5.70 6.33 10.86
CA THR A 65 -5.48 6.98 9.56
C THR A 65 -4.91 8.41 9.67
N GLY A 66 -4.74 8.93 10.89
CA GLY A 66 -4.30 10.30 11.15
C GLY A 66 -5.41 11.34 11.02
N ASP A 67 -5.07 12.60 11.30
CA ASP A 67 -6.01 13.73 11.28
C ASP A 67 -6.37 14.14 9.85
N THR A 68 -7.67 14.13 9.52
CA THR A 68 -8.16 14.43 8.18
C THR A 68 -7.90 15.88 7.79
N ARG A 69 -8.17 16.84 8.70
CA ARG A 69 -7.98 18.25 8.40
C ARG A 69 -6.52 18.58 8.15
N LEU A 70 -5.64 18.07 9.03
CA LEU A 70 -4.19 18.22 8.87
C LEU A 70 -3.69 17.64 7.54
N ILE A 71 -4.12 16.44 7.16
CA ILE A 71 -3.58 15.75 5.97
C ILE A 71 -4.17 16.30 4.67
N MET A 72 -5.48 16.60 4.64
CA MET A 72 -6.21 16.83 3.39
C MET A 72 -6.58 18.28 3.13
N GLU A 73 -6.71 19.11 4.17
CA GLU A 73 -7.29 20.46 4.04
C GLU A 73 -6.27 21.57 4.28
N GLU A 74 -5.25 21.34 5.12
CA GLU A 74 -4.24 22.34 5.40
C GLU A 74 -3.18 22.42 4.30
N LYS A 75 -2.60 23.61 4.12
CA LYS A 75 -1.48 23.78 3.17
C LYS A 75 -0.19 23.31 3.82
N HIS A 76 0.51 22.43 3.13
CA HIS A 76 1.78 21.86 3.58
C HIS A 76 2.95 22.30 2.71
N THR A 77 4.11 22.40 3.33
CA THR A 77 5.41 22.35 2.64
C THR A 77 5.93 20.91 2.66
N THR A 78 6.99 20.65 1.92
CA THR A 78 7.67 19.32 1.93
C THR A 78 8.22 18.94 3.31
N HIS A 79 8.34 19.89 4.24
CA HIS A 79 8.88 19.70 5.58
C HIS A 79 7.83 19.72 6.67
N THR A 80 6.56 20.01 6.35
CA THR A 80 5.47 20.02 7.34
C THR A 80 5.09 18.59 7.68
N PRO A 81 5.25 18.13 8.94
CA PRO A 81 4.77 16.82 9.35
C PRO A 81 3.25 16.74 9.26
N VAL A 82 2.73 15.66 8.70
CA VAL A 82 1.28 15.39 8.64
C VAL A 82 0.89 14.15 9.47
N SER A 83 1.87 13.44 10.04
CA SER A 83 1.60 12.35 10.99
C SER A 83 1.31 12.90 12.37
N THR A 84 0.28 12.35 13.01
CA THR A 84 -0.06 12.57 14.42
C THR A 84 0.42 11.38 15.26
N GLY A 85 0.37 11.49 16.60
CA GLY A 85 0.87 10.43 17.48
C GLY A 85 0.15 9.09 17.32
N ASP A 86 -1.09 9.09 16.81
CA ASP A 86 -1.90 7.92 16.50
C ASP A 86 -1.81 7.45 15.04
N ALA A 87 -1.14 8.22 14.17
CA ALA A 87 -0.96 7.86 12.76
C ALA A 87 -0.23 6.52 12.62
N ALA A 88 -0.75 5.69 11.74
CA ALA A 88 -0.23 4.36 11.49
C ALA A 88 1.24 4.38 11.07
N ARG A 89 2.04 3.50 11.69
CA ARG A 89 3.48 3.37 11.45
C ARG A 89 3.96 1.94 11.65
N PHE A 90 5.02 1.60 10.95
CA PHE A 90 5.89 0.48 11.26
C PHE A 90 7.11 1.01 12.02
N ARG A 91 7.56 0.29 13.05
CA ARG A 91 8.73 0.64 13.85
C ARG A 91 9.69 -0.53 13.89
N ALA A 92 10.97 -0.26 13.60
CA ALA A 92 12.04 -1.23 13.74
C ALA A 92 13.22 -0.61 14.51
N VAL A 93 13.99 -1.45 15.18
CA VAL A 93 15.29 -1.10 15.74
C VAL A 93 16.31 -2.03 15.11
N LEU A 94 17.30 -1.46 14.43
CA LEU A 94 18.38 -2.18 13.74
C LEU A 94 19.67 -1.96 14.47
N ASP A 95 20.44 -3.02 14.73
CA ASP A 95 21.77 -2.93 15.28
C ASP A 95 22.78 -2.77 14.13
N LEU A 96 23.12 -1.50 13.83
CA LEU A 96 24.00 -1.17 12.72
C LEU A 96 25.46 -1.02 13.20
N GLU A 97 26.40 -1.71 12.53
CA GLU A 97 27.84 -1.61 12.77
C GLU A 97 28.53 -0.61 11.81
N ARG A 98 27.87 -0.28 10.71
CA ARG A 98 28.38 0.58 9.64
C ARG A 98 27.24 1.36 8.98
N PRO A 99 27.51 2.45 8.25
CA PRO A 99 26.52 3.06 7.39
C PRO A 99 25.94 2.05 6.39
N VAL A 100 24.62 2.01 6.25
CA VAL A 100 23.89 1.10 5.36
C VAL A 100 23.00 1.92 4.42
N LEU A 101 23.02 1.60 3.14
CA LEU A 101 22.01 2.10 2.21
C LEU A 101 20.74 1.26 2.40
N LEU A 102 19.83 1.72 3.26
CA LEU A 102 18.57 1.04 3.47
C LEU A 102 17.63 1.24 2.29
N ARG A 103 16.98 0.17 1.87
CA ARG A 103 15.76 0.22 1.04
C ARG A 103 14.57 -0.08 1.92
N VAL A 104 13.60 0.83 1.93
CA VAL A 104 12.27 0.56 2.47
C VAL A 104 11.32 0.27 1.31
N THR A 105 10.54 -0.79 1.44
CA THR A 105 9.46 -1.14 0.52
C THR A 105 8.17 -1.29 1.30
N ALA A 106 7.09 -0.67 0.81
CA ALA A 106 5.75 -0.81 1.37
C ALA A 106 4.80 -1.39 0.32
N ARG A 107 3.98 -2.36 0.73
CA ARG A 107 2.96 -3.00 -0.10
C ARG A 107 1.63 -3.05 0.65
N GLY A 108 0.52 -2.71 -0.01
CA GLY A 108 -0.79 -2.76 0.64
C GLY A 108 -1.88 -1.96 -0.07
N PRO A 109 -3.02 -1.71 0.58
CA PRO A 109 -3.37 -2.20 1.93
C PRO A 109 -3.56 -3.72 1.96
N MET A 110 -3.34 -4.35 3.11
CA MET A 110 -3.31 -5.82 3.20
C MET A 110 -4.68 -6.49 3.13
N THR A 111 -5.77 -5.76 3.37
CA THR A 111 -7.14 -6.26 3.14
C THR A 111 -7.44 -6.49 1.65
N ASN A 112 -6.73 -5.79 0.77
CA ASN A 112 -6.81 -5.99 -0.68
C ASN A 112 -5.43 -5.78 -1.32
N PRO A 113 -4.50 -6.74 -1.18
CA PRO A 113 -3.10 -6.60 -1.62
C PRO A 113 -2.98 -6.79 -3.14
N THR A 114 -3.62 -5.95 -3.94
CA THR A 114 -3.66 -6.03 -5.41
C THR A 114 -2.35 -5.65 -6.11
N GLY A 115 -1.26 -5.56 -5.35
CA GLY A 115 0.07 -5.34 -5.92
C GLY A 115 0.57 -3.91 -5.89
N ASN A 116 -0.14 -3.00 -5.20
CA ASN A 116 0.35 -1.65 -5.01
C ASN A 116 1.59 -1.66 -4.11
N GLU A 117 2.67 -1.12 -4.64
CA GLU A 117 3.97 -1.08 -3.97
C GLU A 117 4.65 0.27 -4.21
N ALA A 118 5.39 0.73 -3.21
CA ALA A 118 6.27 1.88 -3.31
C ALA A 118 7.57 1.58 -2.55
N SER A 119 8.69 2.06 -3.06
CA SER A 119 9.99 1.90 -2.40
C SER A 119 10.84 3.15 -2.52
N SER A 120 11.76 3.33 -1.56
CA SER A 120 12.80 4.34 -1.62
C SER A 120 14.05 3.88 -0.87
N THR A 121 15.18 4.56 -1.10
CA THR A 121 16.45 4.25 -0.43
C THR A 121 17.01 5.50 0.25
N MET A 122 17.68 5.28 1.39
CA MET A 122 18.38 6.34 2.13
C MET A 122 19.59 5.75 2.86
N TRP A 123 20.69 6.51 2.93
CA TRP A 123 21.79 6.17 3.82
C TRP A 123 21.39 6.37 5.28
N VAL A 124 21.60 5.36 6.11
CA VAL A 124 21.40 5.39 7.55
C VAL A 124 22.73 5.03 8.23
N VAL A 125 23.11 5.83 9.23
CA VAL A 125 24.32 5.61 10.00
C VAL A 125 23.99 4.99 11.36
N PRO A 126 24.90 4.22 11.97
CA PRO A 126 24.73 3.73 13.33
C PRO A 126 24.33 4.85 14.30
N GLY A 127 23.30 4.62 15.14
CA GLY A 127 22.73 5.61 16.07
C GLY A 127 21.98 6.78 15.43
N GLY A 128 21.98 6.90 14.09
CA GLY A 128 21.27 7.94 13.34
C GLY A 128 19.79 7.58 13.14
N HIS A 129 18.96 7.81 14.18
CA HIS A 129 17.55 7.46 14.17
C HIS A 129 16.74 8.20 13.08
N VAL A 130 15.83 7.48 12.43
CA VAL A 130 14.86 8.02 11.46
C VAL A 130 13.48 8.07 12.12
N THR A 131 13.28 9.07 12.98
CA THR A 131 12.10 9.18 13.85
C THR A 131 11.46 10.56 13.86
N GLY A 132 12.13 11.59 13.32
CA GLY A 132 11.67 12.98 13.35
C GLY A 132 10.61 13.29 12.29
N GLY A 133 9.68 14.19 12.59
CA GLY A 133 8.60 14.61 11.69
C GLY A 133 7.76 13.41 11.21
N ASP A 134 7.57 13.29 9.89
CA ASP A 134 6.94 12.10 9.31
C ASP A 134 7.92 10.91 9.16
N ALA A 135 9.10 11.00 9.74
CA ALA A 135 10.14 9.98 9.67
C ALA A 135 10.41 9.52 8.22
N TRP A 136 10.27 8.24 7.90
CA TRP A 136 10.36 7.76 6.52
C TRP A 136 8.95 7.55 5.95
N ARG A 137 8.48 8.53 5.18
CA ARG A 137 7.14 8.49 4.58
C ARG A 137 7.19 7.94 3.15
N LEU A 138 6.44 6.87 2.89
CA LEU A 138 6.14 6.38 1.55
C LEU A 138 4.71 6.77 1.16
N VAL A 139 4.50 7.04 -0.13
CA VAL A 139 3.17 7.25 -0.72
C VAL A 139 2.83 6.06 -1.60
N LEU A 140 1.82 5.31 -1.21
CA LEU A 140 1.37 4.11 -1.91
C LEU A 140 0.24 4.50 -2.87
N PRO A 141 0.39 4.28 -4.19
CA PRO A 141 -0.68 4.54 -5.13
C PRO A 141 -1.84 3.56 -4.95
N GLY A 142 -2.98 3.89 -5.53
CA GLY A 142 -4.13 3.00 -5.63
C GLY A 142 -5.34 3.46 -4.86
N LEU A 143 -6.47 3.03 -5.42
CA LEU A 143 -7.79 2.95 -4.84
C LEU A 143 -8.06 1.48 -4.58
N VAL A 144 -8.97 1.18 -3.66
CA VAL A 144 -9.41 -0.20 -3.41
C VAL A 144 -10.81 -0.37 -3.98
N ILE A 145 -10.95 -1.31 -4.90
CA ILE A 145 -12.22 -1.84 -5.36
C ILE A 145 -12.23 -3.35 -5.09
N GLN A 146 -13.33 -3.85 -4.53
CA GLN A 146 -13.49 -5.25 -4.19
C GLN A 146 -14.79 -5.78 -4.79
N LEU A 147 -14.71 -6.84 -5.58
CA LEU A 147 -15.87 -7.56 -6.08
C LEU A 147 -16.52 -8.37 -4.97
N LEU A 148 -17.79 -8.07 -4.70
CA LEU A 148 -18.59 -8.70 -3.66
C LEU A 148 -19.60 -9.68 -4.26
N ALA A 149 -20.19 -9.36 -5.41
CA ALA A 149 -21.11 -10.23 -6.12
C ALA A 149 -20.87 -10.19 -7.65
N PRO A 150 -21.05 -11.33 -8.34
CA PRO A 150 -21.26 -12.66 -7.80
C PRO A 150 -20.00 -13.21 -7.09
N PRO A 151 -20.12 -14.09 -6.09
CA PRO A 151 -18.97 -14.74 -5.47
C PRO A 151 -18.08 -15.43 -6.51
N ASN A 152 -16.77 -15.44 -6.28
CA ASN A 152 -15.84 -16.11 -7.18
C ASN A 152 -16.24 -17.57 -7.44
N ARG A 153 -16.23 -17.99 -8.71
CA ARG A 153 -16.65 -19.31 -9.20
C ARG A 153 -18.15 -19.60 -8.99
N ALA A 154 -18.99 -18.60 -8.76
CA ALA A 154 -20.44 -18.79 -8.72
C ALA A 154 -20.95 -19.41 -10.01
N VAL A 155 -22.04 -20.21 -9.90
CA VAL A 155 -22.78 -20.73 -11.04
C VAL A 155 -24.09 -19.95 -11.15
N LYS A 156 -24.39 -19.43 -12.34
CA LYS A 156 -25.57 -18.65 -12.66
C LYS A 156 -26.34 -19.30 -13.80
N SER A 157 -27.64 -19.02 -13.89
CA SER A 157 -28.42 -19.28 -15.10
C SER A 157 -28.27 -18.10 -16.07
N PRO A 158 -28.53 -18.31 -17.38
CA PRO A 158 -28.65 -17.20 -18.32
C PRO A 158 -29.69 -16.15 -17.86
N GLY A 159 -29.37 -14.88 -18.08
CA GLY A 159 -30.21 -13.74 -17.65
C GLY A 159 -29.38 -12.62 -17.04
N THR A 160 -30.05 -11.81 -16.22
CA THR A 160 -29.42 -10.67 -15.55
C THR A 160 -28.54 -11.13 -14.40
N VAL A 161 -27.27 -10.73 -14.44
CA VAL A 161 -26.32 -10.93 -13.35
C VAL A 161 -26.00 -9.59 -12.72
N ARG A 162 -26.34 -9.44 -11.43
CA ARG A 162 -25.98 -8.26 -10.65
C ARG A 162 -24.52 -8.38 -10.21
N ILE A 163 -23.75 -7.33 -10.52
CA ILE A 163 -22.36 -7.18 -10.11
C ILE A 163 -22.31 -6.10 -9.04
N GLU A 164 -21.74 -6.42 -7.89
CA GLU A 164 -21.57 -5.50 -6.76
C GLU A 164 -20.11 -5.38 -6.37
N THR A 165 -19.71 -4.15 -6.04
CA THR A 165 -18.36 -3.83 -5.57
C THR A 165 -18.41 -2.91 -4.35
N GLY A 166 -17.40 -3.02 -3.48
CA GLY A 166 -17.08 -2.00 -2.49
C GLY A 166 -15.95 -1.11 -3.01
N VAL A 167 -16.04 0.20 -2.82
CA VAL A 167 -15.02 1.15 -3.27
C VAL A 167 -14.59 2.07 -2.13
N VAL A 168 -13.30 2.10 -1.84
CA VAL A 168 -12.69 2.95 -0.80
C VAL A 168 -11.33 3.47 -1.24
N MET A 169 -10.86 4.53 -0.61
CA MET A 169 -9.46 4.95 -0.68
C MET A 169 -8.55 3.90 -0.03
N GLY A 170 -7.26 3.89 -0.34
CA GLY A 170 -6.32 2.95 0.27
C GLY A 170 -6.23 3.00 1.80
N CYS A 171 -6.61 4.13 2.43
CA CYS A 171 -6.77 4.24 3.89
C CYS A 171 -8.05 3.59 4.45
N GLY A 172 -8.96 3.11 3.58
CA GLY A 172 -10.29 2.64 3.95
C GLY A 172 -11.34 3.75 4.04
N CYS A 173 -11.01 4.96 3.69
CA CYS A 173 -11.93 6.08 3.67
C CYS A 173 -12.95 5.91 2.53
N PRO A 174 -14.25 6.15 2.77
CA PRO A 174 -15.30 5.88 1.79
C PRO A 174 -15.21 6.79 0.57
N VAL A 175 -15.42 6.22 -0.61
CA VAL A 175 -15.72 6.96 -1.85
C VAL A 175 -17.23 6.91 -2.00
N VAL A 176 -17.92 8.03 -1.73
CA VAL A 176 -19.40 8.12 -1.77
C VAL A 176 -19.83 9.53 -2.19
N PRO A 177 -21.04 9.70 -2.69
CA PRO A 177 -21.55 11.04 -3.04
C PRO A 177 -21.47 12.03 -1.89
N ASP A 178 -21.19 13.31 -2.22
CA ASP A 178 -21.16 14.45 -1.30
C ASP A 178 -20.16 14.31 -0.12
N SER A 179 -19.10 13.53 -0.31
CA SER A 179 -18.03 13.33 0.68
C SER A 179 -16.73 14.00 0.22
N LEU A 180 -15.68 13.94 1.07
CA LEU A 180 -14.35 14.42 0.72
C LEU A 180 -13.77 13.69 -0.51
N TRP A 181 -14.13 12.42 -0.70
CA TRP A 181 -13.83 11.61 -1.88
C TRP A 181 -15.15 11.34 -2.61
N ASP A 182 -15.66 12.38 -3.29
CA ASP A 182 -16.97 12.35 -3.93
C ASP A 182 -16.99 11.36 -5.10
N ALA A 183 -17.97 10.48 -5.09
CA ALA A 183 -18.14 9.43 -6.10
C ALA A 183 -18.14 9.94 -7.55
N LYS A 184 -18.62 11.17 -7.79
CA LYS A 184 -18.67 11.79 -9.13
C LYS A 184 -17.30 12.07 -9.73
N ASP A 185 -16.25 12.13 -8.90
CA ASP A 185 -14.88 12.40 -9.32
C ASP A 185 -14.16 11.13 -9.79
N TYR A 186 -14.81 9.96 -9.69
CA TYR A 186 -14.24 8.65 -10.02
C TYR A 186 -15.03 7.92 -11.09
N GLU A 187 -14.32 7.27 -12.00
CA GLU A 187 -14.91 6.34 -12.97
C GLU A 187 -14.91 4.93 -12.39
N ILE A 188 -16.10 4.41 -12.05
CA ILE A 188 -16.26 3.07 -11.47
C ILE A 188 -16.93 2.18 -12.52
N THR A 189 -16.19 1.21 -13.07
CA THR A 189 -16.66 0.42 -14.21
C THR A 189 -16.40 -1.07 -14.02
N VAL A 190 -17.22 -1.88 -14.68
CA VAL A 190 -17.02 -3.31 -14.81
C VAL A 190 -16.99 -3.70 -16.29
N THR A 191 -16.09 -4.64 -16.60
CA THR A 191 -16.00 -5.30 -17.90
C THR A 191 -16.16 -6.79 -17.72
N LEU A 192 -17.08 -7.42 -18.45
CA LEU A 192 -17.16 -8.86 -18.59
C LEU A 192 -16.35 -9.31 -19.79
N LEU A 193 -15.52 -10.33 -19.58
CA LEU A 193 -14.77 -10.97 -20.65
C LEU A 193 -15.16 -12.46 -20.72
N LYS A 194 -15.36 -12.96 -21.95
CA LYS A 194 -15.51 -14.36 -22.29
C LYS A 194 -14.46 -14.68 -23.35
N ASP A 195 -13.68 -15.75 -23.15
CA ASP A 195 -12.59 -16.12 -24.07
C ASP A 195 -11.61 -14.97 -24.35
N ASN A 196 -11.27 -14.19 -23.31
CA ASN A 196 -10.44 -12.98 -23.37
C ASN A 196 -11.00 -11.81 -24.20
N GLN A 197 -12.22 -11.90 -24.72
CA GLN A 197 -12.89 -10.83 -25.42
C GLN A 197 -13.88 -10.11 -24.50
N ALA A 198 -13.88 -8.78 -24.52
CA ALA A 198 -14.86 -7.98 -23.78
C ALA A 198 -16.24 -8.15 -24.43
N VAL A 199 -17.18 -8.69 -23.68
CA VAL A 199 -18.57 -8.92 -24.15
C VAL A 199 -19.55 -7.90 -23.58
N ALA A 200 -19.21 -7.26 -22.46
CA ALA A 200 -19.99 -6.17 -21.87
C ALA A 200 -19.10 -5.23 -21.08
N LYS A 201 -19.44 -3.93 -21.08
CA LYS A 201 -18.87 -2.92 -20.19
C LYS A 201 -20.00 -2.06 -19.62
N LYS A 202 -19.99 -1.84 -18.30
CA LYS A 202 -20.98 -1.03 -17.59
C LYS A 202 -20.32 -0.09 -16.62
N HIS A 203 -20.92 1.07 -16.39
CA HIS A 203 -20.68 1.88 -15.20
C HIS A 203 -21.38 1.22 -14.00
N LEU A 204 -20.79 1.37 -12.83
CA LEU A 204 -21.36 0.91 -11.56
C LEU A 204 -21.90 2.13 -10.82
N ASP A 205 -23.18 2.13 -10.50
CA ASP A 205 -23.84 3.21 -9.78
C ASP A 205 -23.81 2.95 -8.27
N TRP A 206 -23.70 4.02 -7.48
CA TRP A 206 -23.80 3.91 -6.03
C TRP A 206 -25.19 3.41 -5.62
N THR A 207 -25.25 2.43 -4.73
CA THR A 207 -26.51 1.76 -4.35
C THR A 207 -27.35 2.55 -3.34
N GLY A 208 -26.80 3.64 -2.77
CA GLY A 208 -27.38 4.35 -1.64
C GLY A 208 -26.95 3.80 -0.28
N GLU A 209 -26.12 2.76 -0.24
CA GLU A 209 -25.70 2.10 0.99
C GLU A 209 -24.18 1.99 1.09
N GLY A 210 -23.61 2.54 2.17
CA GLY A 210 -22.18 2.44 2.48
C GLY A 210 -21.29 2.78 1.28
N THR A 211 -20.33 1.93 0.98
CA THR A 211 -19.38 2.06 -0.15
C THR A 211 -19.75 1.16 -1.33
N LEU A 212 -21.02 0.73 -1.42
CA LEU A 212 -21.47 -0.26 -2.40
C LEU A 212 -21.86 0.40 -3.74
N TYR A 213 -21.36 -0.19 -4.82
CA TYR A 213 -21.68 0.16 -6.20
C TYR A 213 -22.13 -1.08 -6.95
N ALA A 214 -23.10 -0.93 -7.84
CA ALA A 214 -23.64 -2.07 -8.56
C ALA A 214 -24.05 -1.73 -10.00
N ALA A 215 -24.07 -2.77 -10.83
CA ALA A 215 -24.69 -2.75 -12.16
C ALA A 215 -25.29 -4.13 -12.48
N ASP A 216 -26.35 -4.11 -13.26
CA ASP A 216 -26.96 -5.30 -13.81
C ASP A 216 -26.46 -5.53 -15.25
N VAL A 217 -25.99 -6.76 -15.53
CA VAL A 217 -25.44 -7.13 -16.83
C VAL A 217 -26.17 -8.36 -17.37
N GLU A 218 -26.68 -8.27 -18.59
CA GLU A 218 -27.31 -9.40 -19.29
C GLU A 218 -26.25 -10.37 -19.79
N VAL A 219 -26.44 -11.66 -19.47
CA VAL A 219 -25.56 -12.75 -19.87
C VAL A 219 -26.40 -13.91 -20.38
N ALA A 220 -26.48 -14.07 -21.69
CA ALA A 220 -27.33 -15.06 -22.34
C ALA A 220 -26.60 -16.38 -22.66
N GLU A 221 -25.30 -16.29 -22.94
CA GLU A 221 -24.55 -17.46 -23.44
C GLU A 221 -23.93 -18.27 -22.30
N PRO A 222 -24.02 -19.59 -22.32
CA PRO A 222 -23.26 -20.46 -21.42
C PRO A 222 -21.74 -20.24 -21.56
N GLY A 223 -21.02 -20.41 -20.45
CA GLY A 223 -19.56 -20.31 -20.44
C GLY A 223 -19.03 -19.68 -19.16
N THR A 224 -17.70 -19.59 -19.06
CA THR A 224 -17.03 -18.93 -17.94
C THR A 224 -16.71 -17.47 -18.31
N TYR A 225 -17.08 -16.59 -17.42
CA TYR A 225 -16.88 -15.14 -17.55
C TYR A 225 -15.87 -14.65 -16.51
N LEU A 226 -14.93 -13.81 -16.95
CA LEU A 226 -14.07 -13.04 -16.09
C LEU A 226 -14.70 -11.66 -15.89
N ILE A 227 -14.90 -11.28 -14.64
CA ILE A 227 -15.28 -9.91 -14.24
C ILE A 227 -13.98 -9.14 -13.98
N ARG A 228 -13.87 -7.95 -14.56
CA ARG A 228 -12.84 -6.98 -14.24
C ARG A 228 -13.51 -5.70 -13.78
N ALA A 229 -13.39 -5.38 -12.50
CA ALA A 229 -13.86 -4.14 -11.89
C ALA A 229 -12.71 -3.15 -11.78
N VAL A 230 -12.95 -1.90 -12.14
CA VAL A 230 -11.94 -0.83 -12.11
C VAL A 230 -12.56 0.41 -11.49
N VAL A 231 -11.84 1.04 -10.57
CA VAL A 231 -12.07 2.42 -10.14
C VAL A 231 -10.88 3.25 -10.59
N TYR A 232 -11.15 4.40 -11.22
CA TYR A 232 -10.15 5.29 -11.77
C TYR A 232 -10.43 6.73 -11.37
N ASP A 233 -9.41 7.43 -10.92
CA ASP A 233 -9.42 8.86 -10.66
C ASP A 233 -8.77 9.58 -11.84
N PRO A 234 -9.55 10.27 -12.71
CA PRO A 234 -9.00 10.96 -13.87
C PRO A 234 -8.13 12.16 -13.52
N ALA A 235 -8.28 12.74 -12.32
CA ALA A 235 -7.50 13.90 -11.90
C ALA A 235 -6.05 13.52 -11.51
N SER A 236 -5.85 12.36 -10.90
CA SER A 236 -4.53 11.93 -10.40
C SER A 236 -3.95 10.71 -11.13
N GLY A 237 -4.75 10.01 -11.96
CA GLY A 237 -4.41 8.73 -12.55
C GLY A 237 -4.39 7.58 -11.54
N ASN A 238 -4.88 7.80 -10.32
CA ASN A 238 -4.93 6.77 -9.31
C ASN A 238 -5.95 5.69 -9.68
N THR A 239 -5.63 4.40 -9.50
CA THR A 239 -6.44 3.30 -10.02
C THR A 239 -6.50 2.15 -9.04
N GLY A 240 -7.69 1.54 -8.89
CA GLY A 240 -7.91 0.26 -8.24
C GLY A 240 -8.49 -0.76 -9.21
N LEU A 241 -8.13 -2.03 -9.04
CA LEU A 241 -8.60 -3.12 -9.87
C LEU A 241 -8.85 -4.39 -9.05
N ASP A 242 -9.97 -5.06 -9.32
CA ASP A 242 -10.25 -6.41 -8.83
C ASP A 242 -10.80 -7.32 -9.93
N ARG A 243 -10.65 -8.64 -9.75
CA ARG A 243 -11.05 -9.67 -10.70
C ARG A 243 -11.73 -10.83 -10.01
N SER A 244 -12.80 -11.32 -10.61
CA SER A 244 -13.48 -12.54 -10.19
C SER A 244 -14.02 -13.30 -11.40
N THR A 245 -14.43 -14.53 -11.21
CA THR A 245 -15.03 -15.35 -12.29
C THR A 245 -16.37 -15.92 -11.84
N PHE A 246 -17.27 -16.12 -12.81
CA PHE A 246 -18.47 -16.93 -12.64
C PHE A 246 -18.76 -17.73 -13.89
N THR A 247 -19.60 -18.73 -13.77
CA THR A 247 -19.99 -19.63 -14.89
C THR A 247 -21.49 -19.55 -15.13
N VAL A 248 -21.90 -19.46 -16.39
CA VAL A 248 -23.31 -19.55 -16.82
C VAL A 248 -23.54 -20.94 -17.41
N ARG A 249 -24.63 -21.59 -16.98
CA ARG A 249 -25.05 -22.93 -17.43
C ARG A 249 -26.52 -22.95 -17.77
#